data_1f64f1f40e250f59879f31bf82a545ac
#
_entry.id   1f64f1f40e250f59879f31bf82a545ac
#
_cell.length_a   1.000
_cell.length_b   1.000
_cell.length_c   1.000
_cell.angle_alpha   90.00
_cell.angle_beta   90.00
_cell.angle_gamma   90.00
#
_symmetry.space_group_name_H-M   'P 1'
#
loop_
_entity.id
_entity.type
_entity.pdbx_description
1 polymer ?
#
loop_
_entity_poly.entity_id
_entity_poly.type
_entity_poly.pdbx_seq_one_letter_code
_entity_poly.pdbx_strand_id
1 'polypeptide(L)'
;MKMNTWALMARATLSIVLAGLSGCATPYGRSGLTGGYVDSRLNEHLITVQFYGNISVTTELVQSYAMYRCAEIAAKAGKPYFVIYSDLNAAALDLPSALPQVGSLADKPIAVAFLSLEDHRRNGAHQTQAVIERLRAVVQASQTPEGLAR
;
A
#
# COMPACT_ATOMS: atom_id res chain seq x y z
N MET A 1 -45.66 37.16 -5.51
CA MET A 1 -44.29 36.98 -6.04
C MET A 1 -44.06 35.49 -6.27
N LYS A 2 -44.16 35.02 -7.52
CA LYS A 2 -44.00 33.57 -7.85
C LYS A 2 -42.51 33.26 -7.95
N MET A 3 -41.97 32.57 -6.96
CA MET A 3 -40.61 32.06 -7.03
C MET A 3 -40.54 30.94 -8.07
N ASN A 4 -39.69 31.13 -9.07
CA ASN A 4 -39.52 30.17 -10.15
C ASN A 4 -38.84 28.88 -9.61
N THR A 5 -39.64 27.83 -9.49
CA THR A 5 -39.17 26.49 -9.09
C THR A 5 -38.07 25.91 -10.00
N TRP A 6 -37.91 26.43 -11.21
CA TRP A 6 -36.86 26.05 -12.16
C TRP A 6 -35.45 26.45 -11.70
N ALA A 7 -35.32 27.59 -11.00
CA ALA A 7 -34.02 28.05 -10.51
C ALA A 7 -33.49 27.20 -9.35
N LEU A 8 -34.35 26.55 -8.59
CA LEU A 8 -33.98 25.64 -7.50
C LEU A 8 -33.53 24.27 -8.01
N MET A 9 -34.16 23.77 -9.07
CA MET A 9 -33.73 22.48 -9.67
C MET A 9 -32.42 22.57 -10.39
N ALA A 10 -32.13 23.69 -11.07
CA ALA A 10 -30.84 23.88 -11.74
C ALA A 10 -29.65 24.01 -10.78
N ARG A 11 -29.87 24.52 -9.57
CA ARG A 11 -28.83 24.60 -8.52
C ARG A 11 -28.56 23.25 -7.82
N ALA A 12 -29.58 22.42 -7.66
CA ALA A 12 -29.43 21.09 -7.06
C ALA A 12 -28.66 20.12 -7.97
N THR A 13 -28.85 20.17 -9.27
CA THR A 13 -28.13 19.31 -10.23
C THR A 13 -26.67 19.68 -10.38
N LEU A 14 -26.30 20.97 -10.29
CA LEU A 14 -24.90 21.40 -10.37
C LEU A 14 -24.08 20.98 -9.14
N SER A 15 -24.70 20.93 -7.96
CA SER A 15 -24.00 20.53 -6.72
C SER A 15 -23.68 19.03 -6.68
N ILE A 16 -24.44 18.18 -7.37
CA ILE A 16 -24.21 16.72 -7.40
C ILE A 16 -23.06 16.35 -8.35
N VAL A 17 -22.81 17.12 -9.40
CA VAL A 17 -21.75 16.85 -10.38
C VAL A 17 -20.36 17.20 -9.84
N LEU A 18 -20.23 18.15 -8.90
CA LEU A 18 -18.92 18.51 -8.29
C LEU A 18 -18.44 17.53 -7.21
N ALA A 19 -19.30 16.68 -6.67
CA ALA A 19 -18.91 15.71 -5.62
C ALA A 19 -18.20 14.45 -6.18
N GLY A 20 -18.14 14.28 -7.48
CA GLY A 20 -17.58 13.07 -8.14
C GLY A 20 -16.12 13.17 -8.58
N LEU A 21 -15.41 14.27 -8.33
CA LEU A 21 -14.03 14.52 -8.81
C LEU A 21 -12.95 14.43 -7.71
N SER A 22 -13.27 13.88 -6.56
CA SER A 22 -12.23 13.51 -5.59
C SER A 22 -11.44 12.33 -6.18
N GLY A 23 -10.24 12.60 -6.72
CA GLY A 23 -9.32 11.59 -7.20
C GLY A 23 -9.03 10.60 -6.07
N CYS A 24 -9.60 9.39 -6.17
CA CYS A 24 -9.42 8.36 -5.17
C CYS A 24 -7.95 7.94 -5.14
N ALA A 25 -7.26 8.17 -4.03
CA ALA A 25 -5.96 7.56 -3.77
C ALA A 25 -6.08 6.04 -3.83
N THR A 26 -5.00 5.33 -4.20
CA THR A 26 -5.00 3.86 -4.20
C THR A 26 -5.27 3.35 -2.79
N PRO A 27 -6.38 2.63 -2.53
CA PRO A 27 -6.61 2.02 -1.24
C PRO A 27 -5.67 0.82 -1.04
N TYR A 28 -5.39 0.46 0.21
CA TYR A 28 -4.68 -0.76 0.49
C TYR A 28 -5.55 -1.98 0.12
N GLY A 29 -5.08 -2.78 -0.83
CA GLY A 29 -5.79 -3.94 -1.32
C GLY A 29 -5.01 -4.67 -2.42
N ARG A 30 -5.58 -5.75 -2.95
CA ARG A 30 -5.01 -6.43 -4.12
C ARG A 30 -5.01 -5.50 -5.33
N SER A 31 -4.03 -5.71 -6.22
CA SER A 31 -3.89 -4.91 -7.44
C SER A 31 -5.15 -4.98 -8.29
N GLY A 32 -5.62 -3.79 -8.69
CA GLY A 32 -6.79 -3.55 -9.52
C GLY A 32 -6.58 -2.33 -10.43
N LEU A 33 -7.66 -1.70 -10.87
CA LEU A 33 -7.60 -0.54 -11.78
C LEU A 33 -6.88 0.68 -11.19
N THR A 34 -6.92 0.86 -9.87
CA THR A 34 -6.33 2.01 -9.16
C THR A 34 -4.95 1.72 -8.56
N GLY A 35 -4.40 0.52 -8.75
CA GLY A 35 -3.17 0.03 -8.13
C GLY A 35 -3.44 -1.04 -7.07
N GLY A 36 -2.52 -1.23 -6.12
CA GLY A 36 -2.61 -2.23 -5.07
C GLY A 36 -1.40 -3.16 -5.01
N TYR A 37 -1.45 -4.18 -4.14
CA TYR A 37 -0.34 -5.10 -3.96
C TYR A 37 -0.42 -6.32 -4.90
N VAL A 38 0.77 -6.79 -5.28
CA VAL A 38 1.00 -8.08 -5.93
C VAL A 38 2.11 -8.79 -5.17
N ASP A 39 1.88 -10.05 -4.82
CA ASP A 39 2.90 -10.90 -4.22
C ASP A 39 3.07 -12.17 -5.08
N SER A 40 4.31 -12.58 -5.26
CA SER A 40 4.70 -13.74 -6.03
C SER A 40 5.83 -14.50 -5.34
N ARG A 41 5.67 -15.82 -5.20
CA ARG A 41 6.74 -16.67 -4.69
C ARG A 41 7.79 -16.89 -5.78
N LEU A 42 9.01 -16.48 -5.54
CA LEU A 42 10.14 -16.68 -6.46
C LEU A 42 10.77 -18.07 -6.30
N ASN A 43 10.91 -18.52 -5.05
CA ASN A 43 11.43 -19.83 -4.69
C ASN A 43 10.95 -20.22 -3.28
N GLU A 44 11.52 -21.28 -2.69
CA GLU A 44 11.12 -21.76 -1.35
C GLU A 44 11.37 -20.74 -0.23
N HIS A 45 12.32 -19.81 -0.43
CA HIS A 45 12.78 -18.88 0.60
C HIS A 45 12.37 -17.42 0.36
N LEU A 46 12.08 -17.04 -0.89
CA LEU A 46 11.83 -15.65 -1.27
C LEU A 46 10.45 -15.44 -1.88
N ILE A 47 9.80 -14.38 -1.43
CA ILE A 47 8.53 -13.87 -1.95
C ILE A 47 8.77 -12.43 -2.40
N THR A 48 8.42 -12.09 -3.63
CA THR A 48 8.40 -10.69 -4.07
C THR A 48 7.09 -10.06 -3.64
N VAL A 49 7.17 -8.91 -3.02
CA VAL A 49 6.03 -8.07 -2.64
C VAL A 49 6.16 -6.74 -3.35
N GLN A 50 5.14 -6.36 -4.11
CA GLN A 50 5.10 -5.11 -4.85
C GLN A 50 3.81 -4.36 -4.49
N PHE A 51 3.89 -3.04 -4.37
CA PHE A 51 2.71 -2.19 -4.26
C PHE A 51 2.76 -1.11 -5.33
N TYR A 52 1.72 -1.05 -6.15
CA TYR A 52 1.57 -0.08 -7.22
C TYR A 52 0.64 1.03 -6.75
N GLY A 53 1.14 2.26 -6.69
CA GLY A 53 0.32 3.43 -6.43
C GLY A 53 -0.29 4.02 -7.70
N ASN A 54 -1.14 5.01 -7.54
CA ASN A 54 -1.58 5.90 -8.60
C ASN A 54 -0.96 7.30 -8.38
N ILE A 55 -1.29 8.27 -9.24
CA ILE A 55 -0.75 9.63 -9.17
C ILE A 55 -1.14 10.42 -7.90
N SER A 56 -2.12 9.93 -7.14
CA SER A 56 -2.61 10.57 -5.92
C SER A 56 -2.02 9.99 -4.63
N VAL A 57 -1.10 9.02 -4.74
CA VAL A 57 -0.49 8.34 -3.59
C VAL A 57 0.97 8.75 -3.47
N THR A 58 1.43 9.02 -2.24
CA THR A 58 2.83 9.37 -2.00
C THR A 58 3.73 8.14 -2.00
N THR A 59 5.03 8.35 -2.23
CA THR A 59 6.06 7.30 -2.18
C THR A 59 6.13 6.64 -0.80
N GLU A 60 6.02 7.42 0.28
CA GLU A 60 6.05 6.93 1.67
C GLU A 60 4.84 6.03 1.97
N LEU A 61 3.70 6.36 1.37
CA LEU A 61 2.49 5.57 1.58
C LEU A 61 2.57 4.21 0.88
N VAL A 62 3.03 4.16 -0.39
CA VAL A 62 3.23 2.87 -1.09
C VAL A 62 4.30 2.02 -0.41
N GLN A 63 5.35 2.65 0.16
CA GLN A 63 6.38 1.97 0.94
C GLN A 63 5.79 1.35 2.21
N SER A 64 4.95 2.11 2.93
CA SER A 64 4.25 1.63 4.13
C SER A 64 3.30 0.47 3.81
N TYR A 65 2.60 0.54 2.70
CA TYR A 65 1.70 -0.53 2.25
C TYR A 65 2.46 -1.81 1.87
N ALA A 66 3.57 -1.69 1.14
CA ALA A 66 4.41 -2.84 0.83
C ALA A 66 4.98 -3.48 2.10
N MET A 67 5.42 -2.66 3.08
CA MET A 67 5.92 -3.14 4.37
C MET A 67 4.83 -3.85 5.18
N TYR A 68 3.62 -3.28 5.22
CA TYR A 68 2.48 -3.92 5.88
C TYR A 68 2.13 -5.25 5.23
N ARG A 69 2.18 -5.32 3.88
CA ARG A 69 1.95 -6.57 3.16
C ARG A 69 2.96 -7.65 3.48
N CYS A 70 4.25 -7.31 3.62
CA CYS A 70 5.27 -8.24 4.08
C CYS A 70 4.92 -8.83 5.46
N ALA A 71 4.48 -7.99 6.38
CA ALA A 71 4.08 -8.43 7.72
C ALA A 71 2.80 -9.29 7.71
N GLU A 72 1.81 -8.98 6.87
CA GLU A 72 0.62 -9.83 6.69
C GLU A 72 0.96 -11.23 6.17
N ILE A 73 1.88 -11.31 5.19
CA ILE A 73 2.34 -12.60 4.66
C ILE A 73 3.04 -13.41 5.76
N ALA A 74 3.91 -12.77 6.53
CA ALA A 74 4.60 -13.41 7.65
C ALA A 74 3.62 -13.90 8.73
N ALA A 75 2.65 -13.04 9.12
CA ALA A 75 1.62 -13.40 10.08
C ALA A 75 0.76 -14.58 9.60
N LYS A 76 0.32 -14.56 8.33
CA LYS A 76 -0.45 -15.65 7.73
C LYS A 76 0.33 -16.97 7.69
N ALA A 77 1.65 -16.90 7.54
CA ALA A 77 2.54 -18.05 7.57
C ALA A 77 2.93 -18.47 9.00
N GLY A 78 2.42 -17.81 10.04
CA GLY A 78 2.75 -18.08 11.44
C GLY A 78 4.19 -17.72 11.82
N LYS A 79 4.84 -16.81 11.06
CA LYS A 79 6.25 -16.44 11.27
C LYS A 79 6.36 -15.20 12.16
N PRO A 80 7.09 -15.27 13.29
CA PRO A 80 7.23 -14.15 14.21
C PRO A 80 8.12 -13.04 13.67
N TYR A 81 8.99 -13.34 12.70
CA TYR A 81 9.91 -12.40 12.10
C TYR A 81 9.93 -12.55 10.58
N PHE A 82 10.41 -11.52 9.92
CA PHE A 82 10.73 -11.52 8.49
C PHE A 82 11.88 -10.57 8.20
N VAL A 83 12.58 -10.82 7.10
CA VAL A 83 13.60 -9.95 6.55
C VAL A 83 13.17 -9.51 5.17
N ILE A 84 13.49 -8.29 4.81
CA ILE A 84 13.30 -7.79 3.45
C ILE A 84 14.64 -7.37 2.84
N TYR A 85 14.72 -7.49 1.52
CA TYR A 85 15.86 -7.08 0.72
C TYR A 85 15.40 -6.14 -0.39
N SER A 86 16.29 -5.25 -0.83
CA SER A 86 16.02 -4.30 -1.91
C SER A 86 15.90 -4.97 -3.28
N ASP A 87 16.70 -6.02 -3.50
CA ASP A 87 16.82 -6.73 -4.77
C ASP A 87 17.35 -8.16 -4.55
N LEU A 88 17.48 -8.93 -5.64
CA LEU A 88 17.96 -10.31 -5.60
C LEU A 88 19.44 -10.43 -5.21
N ASN A 89 20.27 -9.45 -5.57
CA ASN A 89 21.69 -9.47 -5.18
C ASN A 89 21.83 -9.25 -3.67
N ALA A 90 21.06 -8.29 -3.12
CA ALA A 90 20.98 -8.07 -1.68
C ALA A 90 20.51 -9.33 -0.94
N ALA A 91 19.51 -10.03 -1.49
CA ALA A 91 19.06 -11.30 -0.92
C ALA A 91 20.13 -12.39 -0.99
N ALA A 92 20.85 -12.51 -2.11
CA ALA A 92 21.90 -13.50 -2.28
C ALA A 92 23.11 -13.25 -1.36
N LEU A 93 23.40 -11.99 -1.04
CA LEU A 93 24.48 -11.56 -0.16
C LEU A 93 24.07 -11.41 1.30
N ASP A 94 22.80 -11.71 1.64
CA ASP A 94 22.20 -11.51 2.94
C ASP A 94 22.41 -10.09 3.49
N LEU A 95 22.06 -9.08 2.67
CA LEU A 95 22.13 -7.65 2.99
C LEU A 95 20.70 -7.11 3.25
N PRO A 96 20.18 -7.20 4.48
CA PRO A 96 18.83 -6.77 4.83
C PRO A 96 18.60 -5.28 4.59
N SER A 97 17.38 -4.95 4.15
CA SER A 97 16.90 -3.59 4.01
C SER A 97 15.95 -3.23 5.16
N ALA A 98 16.01 -1.98 5.64
CA ALA A 98 15.11 -1.50 6.68
C ALA A 98 13.69 -1.20 6.14
N LEU A 99 13.59 -0.86 4.85
CA LEU A 99 12.34 -0.47 4.19
C LEU A 99 12.28 -1.07 2.77
N PRO A 100 11.07 -1.30 2.22
CA PRO A 100 10.90 -1.62 0.82
C PRO A 100 11.55 -0.58 -0.10
N GLN A 101 12.15 -1.02 -1.19
CA GLN A 101 12.71 -0.15 -2.22
C GLN A 101 11.59 0.58 -2.95
N VAL A 102 11.75 1.88 -3.14
CA VAL A 102 10.75 2.71 -3.85
C VAL A 102 11.29 3.16 -5.21
N GLY A 103 10.38 3.34 -6.14
CA GLY A 103 10.66 3.79 -7.49
C GLY A 103 9.43 4.40 -8.14
N SER A 104 9.49 4.59 -9.44
CA SER A 104 8.37 5.09 -10.25
C SER A 104 8.21 4.25 -11.50
N LEU A 105 6.96 3.97 -11.86
CA LEU A 105 6.58 3.31 -13.10
C LEU A 105 5.51 4.15 -13.79
N ALA A 106 5.84 4.74 -14.94
CA ALA A 106 4.96 5.66 -15.67
C ALA A 106 4.41 6.76 -14.75
N ASP A 107 5.30 7.45 -14.03
CA ASP A 107 5.03 8.54 -13.07
C ASP A 107 4.15 8.16 -11.86
N LYS A 108 3.94 6.86 -11.64
CA LYS A 108 3.22 6.34 -10.49
C LYS A 108 4.21 5.71 -9.51
N PRO A 109 4.09 5.98 -8.20
CA PRO A 109 5.00 5.40 -7.22
C PRO A 109 4.79 3.89 -7.13
N ILE A 110 5.90 3.17 -6.97
CA ILE A 110 5.93 1.73 -6.73
C ILE A 110 6.86 1.45 -5.55
N ALA A 111 6.50 0.47 -4.72
CA ALA A 111 7.38 -0.08 -3.71
C ALA A 111 7.58 -1.58 -3.93
N VAL A 112 8.82 -2.06 -3.75
CA VAL A 112 9.20 -3.45 -3.96
C VAL A 112 10.02 -3.94 -2.77
N ALA A 113 9.76 -5.17 -2.34
CA ALA A 113 10.56 -5.89 -1.35
C ALA A 113 10.69 -7.36 -1.76
N PHE A 114 11.84 -7.94 -1.46
CA PHE A 114 12.09 -9.39 -1.52
C PHE A 114 12.06 -9.91 -0.09
N LEU A 115 11.03 -10.65 0.25
CA LEU A 115 10.66 -11.08 1.60
C LEU A 115 11.20 -12.48 1.89
N SER A 116 11.91 -12.65 3.00
CA SER A 116 12.24 -13.93 3.63
C SER A 116 11.50 -14.06 4.96
N LEU A 117 10.92 -15.23 5.20
CA LEU A 117 10.17 -15.54 6.41
C LEU A 117 11.08 -16.21 7.44
N GLU A 118 11.04 -15.76 8.70
CA GLU A 118 12.00 -16.17 9.72
C GLU A 118 11.30 -16.69 10.99
N ASP A 119 11.78 -17.82 11.52
CA ASP A 119 11.31 -18.37 12.80
C ASP A 119 11.99 -17.70 14.01
N HIS A 120 13.18 -17.14 13.82
CA HIS A 120 13.98 -16.54 14.86
C HIS A 120 14.44 -15.14 14.48
N ARG A 121 14.68 -14.32 15.50
CA ARG A 121 15.23 -12.99 15.29
C ARG A 121 16.68 -13.08 14.81
N ARG A 122 16.99 -12.39 13.72
CA ARG A 122 18.36 -12.19 13.22
C ARG A 122 18.60 -10.74 12.84
N ASN A 123 19.82 -10.43 12.44
CA ASN A 123 20.17 -9.07 12.01
C ASN A 123 19.25 -8.60 10.87
N GLY A 124 18.75 -7.37 10.97
CA GLY A 124 17.83 -6.80 9.99
C GLY A 124 16.41 -7.39 10.00
N ALA A 125 16.09 -8.30 10.91
CA ALA A 125 14.75 -8.88 11.00
C ALA A 125 13.75 -7.91 11.63
N HIS A 126 12.59 -7.82 11.00
CA HIS A 126 11.42 -7.12 11.49
C HIS A 126 10.53 -8.07 12.31
N GLN A 127 10.04 -7.61 13.45
CA GLN A 127 9.05 -8.35 14.21
C GLN A 127 7.68 -8.18 13.55
N THR A 128 7.06 -9.28 13.14
CA THR A 128 5.81 -9.30 12.36
C THR A 128 4.69 -8.51 13.00
N GLN A 129 4.39 -8.79 14.28
CA GLN A 129 3.29 -8.14 14.98
C GLN A 129 3.55 -6.64 15.22
N ALA A 130 4.78 -6.26 15.54
CA ALA A 130 5.13 -4.86 15.74
C ALA A 130 4.95 -4.01 14.47
N VAL A 131 5.26 -4.58 13.29
CA VAL A 131 5.04 -3.89 12.01
C VAL A 131 3.54 -3.73 11.73
N ILE A 132 2.75 -4.80 11.95
CA ILE A 132 1.28 -4.75 11.79
C ILE A 132 0.68 -3.67 12.69
N GLU A 133 1.00 -3.66 13.96
CA GLU A 133 0.47 -2.68 14.93
C GLU A 133 0.83 -1.25 14.56
N ARG A 134 2.10 -1.00 14.20
CA ARG A 134 2.59 0.32 13.82
C ARG A 134 1.89 0.87 12.57
N LEU A 135 1.65 0.04 11.56
CA LEU A 135 1.13 0.47 10.26
C LEU A 135 -0.39 0.30 10.11
N ARG A 136 -1.05 -0.35 11.05
CA ARG A 136 -2.50 -0.61 11.01
C ARG A 136 -3.32 0.66 10.78
N ALA A 137 -3.05 1.72 11.54
CA ALA A 137 -3.78 2.98 11.43
C ALA A 137 -3.62 3.62 10.04
N VAL A 138 -2.42 3.54 9.44
CA VAL A 138 -2.12 4.04 8.09
C VAL A 138 -2.94 3.29 7.05
N VAL A 139 -3.00 1.96 7.16
CA VAL A 139 -3.77 1.10 6.25
C VAL A 139 -5.27 1.33 6.39
N GLN A 140 -5.79 1.42 7.62
CA GLN A 140 -7.21 1.66 7.89
C GLN A 140 -7.66 3.03 7.39
N ALA A 141 -6.85 4.08 7.57
CA ALA A 141 -7.18 5.42 7.08
C ALA A 141 -7.38 5.45 5.55
N SER A 142 -6.63 4.63 4.80
CA SER A 142 -6.78 4.56 3.34
C SER A 142 -8.03 3.83 2.86
N GLN A 143 -8.70 3.10 3.73
CA GLN A 143 -9.92 2.35 3.42
C GLN A 143 -11.20 3.11 3.77
N THR A 144 -11.08 4.28 4.41
CA THR A 144 -12.21 5.14 4.71
C THR A 144 -12.46 6.14 3.58
N PRO A 145 -13.74 6.52 3.30
CA PRO A 145 -14.07 7.52 2.29
C PRO A 145 -13.34 8.86 2.49
N GLU A 146 -13.11 9.26 3.74
CA GLU A 146 -12.38 10.48 4.10
C GLU A 146 -10.87 10.37 3.85
N GLY A 147 -10.29 9.17 4.01
CA GLY A 147 -8.87 8.91 3.73
C GLY A 147 -8.54 8.89 2.23
N LEU A 148 -9.51 8.58 1.38
CA LEU A 148 -9.39 8.57 -0.08
C LEU A 148 -9.51 9.99 -0.71
N ALA A 149 -9.90 10.99 0.06
CA ALA A 149 -10.15 12.37 -0.40
C ALA A 149 -9.00 13.36 -0.05
N ARG A 150 -7.89 12.87 0.51
CA ARG A 150 -6.72 13.69 0.89
C ARG A 150 -5.59 13.59 -0.12
#